data_dce74b31278e36a532fc49851c637c41
#
_entry.id   dce74b31278e36a532fc49851c637c41
#
_cell.length_a   1.000
_cell.length_b   1.000
_cell.length_c   1.000
_cell.angle_alpha   90.00
_cell.angle_beta   90.00
_cell.angle_gamma   90.00
#
_symmetry.space_group_name_H-M   'P 1'
#
loop_
_entity.id
_entity.type
_entity.pdbx_description
1 polymer ?
#
loop_
_entity_poly.entity_id
_entity_poly.type
_entity_poly.pdbx_seq_one_letter_code
_entity_poly.pdbx_strand_id
1 'polypeptide(L)' 'MRWALDDATTVLNRIRSEFREMPGLRVTLAQAARLWHLDPRASESFLNALVVDGLLRRQADGQWLIAIDDPWGTQLLGSG' A
#
# COMPACT_ATOMS: atom_id res chain seq x y z
N MET A 1 25.24 -0.99 4.70
CA MET A 1 24.35 -1.94 4.78
C MET A 1 23.26 -1.83 5.76
N ARG A 2 23.53 -1.42 6.96
CA ARG A 2 22.40 -1.20 7.83
C ARG A 2 21.50 -0.11 7.27
N TRP A 3 22.08 0.77 6.51
CA TRP A 3 21.27 1.81 5.90
C TRP A 3 20.24 1.21 4.94
N ALA A 4 20.56 0.07 4.39
CA ALA A 4 19.62 -0.57 3.48
C ALA A 4 18.38 -1.05 4.23
N LEU A 5 18.57 -1.57 5.43
CA LEU A 5 17.44 -1.99 6.24
C LEU A 5 16.65 -0.80 6.71
N ASP A 6 17.36 0.21 7.18
CA ASP A 6 16.68 1.43 7.61
C ASP A 6 15.93 2.05 6.47
N ASP A 7 16.56 2.00 5.30
CA ASP A 7 15.96 2.56 4.12
C ASP A 7 14.67 1.85 3.77
N ALA A 8 14.70 0.54 3.80
CA ALA A 8 13.52 -0.25 3.49
C ALA A 8 12.40 0.03 4.48
N THR A 9 12.73 0.07 5.75
CA THR A 9 11.74 0.35 6.78
C THR A 9 11.18 1.75 6.61
N THR A 10 12.04 2.69 6.33
CA THR A 10 11.62 4.07 6.14
C THR A 10 10.67 4.20 4.95
N VAL A 11 11.03 3.56 3.85
CA VAL A 11 10.19 3.61 2.66
C VAL A 11 8.84 2.96 2.95
N LEU A 12 8.87 1.83 3.59
CA LEU A 12 7.63 1.11 3.89
C LEU A 12 6.72 1.97 4.77
N ASN A 13 7.28 2.59 5.78
CA ASN A 13 6.51 3.45 6.67
C ASN A 13 5.98 4.66 5.93
N ARG A 14 6.75 5.18 5.01
CA ARG A 14 6.33 6.31 4.23
C ARG A 14 5.14 5.96 3.35
N ILE A 15 5.21 4.82 2.68
CA ILE A 15 4.12 4.37 1.84
C ILE A 15 2.87 4.14 2.69
N ARG A 16 3.06 3.53 3.83
CA ARG A 16 1.95 3.29 4.75
C ARG A 16 1.28 4.59 5.16
N SER A 17 2.09 5.59 5.48
CA SER A 17 1.56 6.88 5.91
C SER A 17 0.79 7.56 4.80
N GLU A 18 1.30 7.47 3.58
CA GLU A 18 0.65 8.10 2.45
C GLU A 18 -0.75 7.53 2.25
N PHE A 19 -0.87 6.23 2.34
CA PHE A 19 -2.18 5.62 2.17
C PHE A 19 -3.11 5.98 3.31
N ARG A 20 -2.58 6.11 4.51
CA ARG A 20 -3.41 6.47 5.65
C ARG A 20 -3.88 7.90 5.57
N GLU A 21 -3.03 8.78 5.06
CA GLU A 21 -3.38 10.17 4.94
C GLU A 21 -4.34 10.41 3.78
N MET A 22 -4.27 9.57 2.78
CA MET A 22 -5.14 9.68 1.63
C MET A 22 -5.83 8.34 1.40
N PRO A 23 -6.90 8.08 2.12
CA PRO A 23 -7.57 6.78 2.00
C PRO A 23 -8.06 6.46 0.60
N GLY A 24 -8.27 7.47 -0.21
CA GLY A 24 -8.70 7.24 -1.58
C GLY A 24 -7.57 7.03 -2.56
N LEU A 25 -6.34 7.01 -2.07
CA LEU A 25 -5.20 6.85 -2.95
C LEU A 25 -5.21 5.49 -3.61
N ARG A 26 -4.98 5.49 -4.91
CA ARG A 26 -4.87 4.26 -5.68
C ARG A 26 -3.67 4.41 -6.60
N VAL A 27 -2.87 3.39 -6.68
CA VAL A 27 -1.69 3.44 -7.52
C VAL A 27 -1.52 2.14 -8.27
N THR A 28 -1.06 2.26 -9.48
CA THR A 28 -0.57 1.10 -10.21
C THR A 28 0.89 0.91 -9.82
N LEU A 29 1.46 -0.20 -10.21
CA LEU A 29 2.86 -0.45 -9.92
C LEU A 29 3.75 0.64 -10.51
N ALA A 30 3.45 1.03 -11.74
CA ALA A 30 4.24 2.05 -12.40
C ALA A 30 4.13 3.39 -11.67
N GLN A 31 2.93 3.72 -11.23
CA GLN A 31 2.74 4.96 -10.49
C GLN A 31 3.45 4.93 -9.15
N ALA A 32 3.39 3.81 -8.48
CA ALA A 32 4.08 3.67 -7.20
C ALA A 32 5.58 3.84 -7.36
N ALA A 33 6.13 3.22 -8.38
CA ALA A 33 7.55 3.32 -8.64
C ALA A 33 7.96 4.77 -8.86
N ARG A 34 7.16 5.50 -9.60
CA ARG A 34 7.45 6.91 -9.85
C ARG A 34 7.27 7.76 -8.60
N LEU A 35 6.17 7.53 -7.92
CA LEU A 35 5.80 8.34 -6.78
C LEU A 35 6.85 8.27 -5.69
N TRP A 36 7.37 7.08 -5.45
CA TRP A 36 8.33 6.89 -4.37
C TRP A 36 9.74 6.66 -4.86
N HIS A 37 9.98 6.89 -6.15
CA HIS A 37 11.30 6.75 -6.74
C HIS A 37 11.90 5.39 -6.48
N LEU A 38 11.12 4.37 -6.75
CA LEU A 38 11.55 3.01 -6.51
C LEU A 38 11.59 2.23 -7.80
N ASP A 39 12.40 1.19 -7.77
CA ASP A 39 12.40 0.20 -8.82
C ASP A 39 11.05 -0.52 -8.80
N PRO A 40 10.47 -0.89 -9.95
CA PRO A 40 9.19 -1.57 -9.94
C PRO A 40 9.15 -2.82 -9.08
N ARG A 41 10.22 -3.59 -9.06
CA ARG A 41 10.27 -4.77 -8.25
C ARG A 41 10.22 -4.44 -6.78
N ALA A 42 10.96 -3.41 -6.39
CA ALA A 42 10.95 -2.99 -5.00
C ALA A 42 9.57 -2.47 -4.63
N SER A 43 8.96 -1.71 -5.52
CA SER A 43 7.61 -1.20 -5.28
C SER A 43 6.64 -2.34 -5.05
N GLU A 44 6.72 -3.34 -5.88
CA GLU A 44 5.82 -4.48 -5.75
C GLU A 44 6.04 -5.20 -4.43
N SER A 45 7.29 -5.36 -4.03
CA SER A 45 7.60 -5.99 -2.76
C SER A 45 7.02 -5.22 -1.58
N PHE A 46 7.20 -3.92 -1.60
CA PHE A 46 6.68 -3.11 -0.51
C PHE A 46 5.16 -3.14 -0.48
N LEU A 47 4.54 -3.02 -1.64
CA LEU A 47 3.09 -3.04 -1.68
C LEU A 47 2.54 -4.39 -1.25
N ASN A 48 3.18 -5.47 -1.67
CA ASN A 48 2.76 -6.79 -1.25
C ASN A 48 2.93 -6.98 0.25
N ALA A 49 3.98 -6.41 0.82
CA ALA A 49 4.17 -6.49 2.25
C ALA A 49 3.01 -5.82 2.98
N LEU A 50 2.53 -4.72 2.44
CA LEU A 50 1.40 -4.03 3.05
C LEU A 50 0.10 -4.78 2.85
N VAL A 51 0.00 -5.54 1.79
CA VAL A 51 -1.16 -6.41 1.59
C VAL A 51 -1.15 -7.52 2.64
N VAL A 52 0.00 -8.12 2.85
CA VAL A 52 0.12 -9.15 3.87
C VAL A 52 -0.19 -8.58 5.24
N ASP A 53 0.18 -7.35 5.45
CA ASP A 53 -0.06 -6.65 6.69
C ASP A 53 -1.53 -6.31 6.90
N GLY A 54 -2.32 -6.36 5.86
CA GLY A 54 -3.72 -6.05 5.94
C GLY A 54 -4.07 -4.61 5.67
N LEU A 55 -3.08 -3.79 5.35
CA LEU A 55 -3.34 -2.38 5.09
C LEU A 55 -3.84 -2.15 3.67
N LEU A 56 -3.29 -2.87 2.72
CA LEU A 56 -3.62 -2.67 1.32
C LEU A 56 -4.26 -3.90 0.72
N ARG A 57 -4.88 -3.70 -0.42
CA ARG A 57 -5.35 -4.82 -1.23
C ARG A 57 -5.06 -4.46 -2.68
N ARG A 58 -4.99 -5.46 -3.52
CA ARG A 58 -4.74 -5.29 -4.92
C ARG A 58 -6.01 -5.60 -5.67
N GLN A 59 -6.40 -4.69 -6.55
CA GLN A 59 -7.56 -4.90 -7.38
C GLN A 59 -7.22 -5.67 -8.64
N ALA A 60 -8.24 -6.23 -9.25
CA ALA A 60 -8.06 -7.00 -10.46
C ALA A 60 -7.44 -6.17 -11.58
N ASP A 61 -7.67 -4.87 -11.57
CA ASP A 61 -7.12 -3.99 -12.60
C ASP A 61 -5.68 -3.61 -12.34
N GLY A 62 -5.08 -4.14 -11.27
CA GLY A 62 -3.69 -3.87 -10.99
C GLY A 62 -3.42 -2.67 -10.11
N GLN A 63 -4.45 -2.09 -9.55
CA GLN A 63 -4.27 -0.97 -8.65
C GLN A 63 -4.19 -1.45 -7.22
N TRP A 64 -3.42 -0.72 -6.42
CA TRP A 64 -3.27 -1.00 -5.00
C TRP A 64 -3.95 0.11 -4.24
N LEU A 65 -4.74 -0.26 -3.25
CA LEU A 65 -5.47 0.71 -2.45
C LEU A 65 -5.63 0.18 -1.05
N ILE A 66 -6.10 1.05 -0.17
CA ILE A 66 -6.21 0.69 1.22
C ILE A 66 -7.33 -0.34 1.40
N ALA A 67 -7.03 -1.39 2.12
CA ALA A 67 -7.95 -2.50 2.28
C ALA A 67 -9.00 -2.25 3.35
N ILE A 68 -8.67 -1.38 4.28
CA ILE A 68 -9.55 -1.13 5.40
C ILE A 68 -10.29 0.18 5.26
N ASP A 69 -10.34 0.69 4.07
CA ASP A 69 -10.96 1.97 3.84
C ASP A 69 -12.44 1.95 4.10
N ASP A 70 -13.01 0.78 4.13
CA ASP A 70 -14.44 0.67 4.27
C ASP A 70 -14.84 -0.34 5.34
N PRO A 71 -14.32 -0.19 6.53
CA PRO A 71 -14.73 -1.10 7.61
C PRO A 71 -16.18 -0.93 7.95
N TRP A 72 -16.68 0.26 7.79
CA TRP A 72 -18.07 0.56 8.07
C TRP A 72 -18.98 -0.15 7.10
N GLY A 73 -18.75 0.09 5.84
CA GLY A 73 -19.57 -0.49 4.81
C GLY A 73 -19.52 -1.98 4.86
N THR A 74 -18.35 -2.51 4.98
CA THR A 74 -18.17 -3.94 5.00
C THR A 74 -18.85 -4.54 6.21
N GLN A 75 -18.63 -3.95 7.35
CA GLN A 75 -19.20 -4.48 8.57
C GLN A 75 -20.68 -4.34 8.60
N LEU A 76 -21.14 -3.20 8.20
CA LEU A 76 -22.58 -2.97 8.18
C LEU A 76 -23.26 -3.93 7.25
N LEU A 77 -22.68 -4.10 6.11
CA LEU A 77 -23.24 -5.02 5.15
C LEU A 77 -23.15 -6.43 5.67
N GLY A 78 -22.02 -6.72 6.26
CA GLY A 78 -21.81 -8.04 6.81
C GLY A 78 -22.76 -8.30 7.94
N SER A 79 -23.05 -7.31 8.71
CA SER A 79 -23.97 -7.52 9.79
C SER A 79 -25.39 -7.38 9.32
N GLY A 80 -25.57 -6.59 8.34
CA GLY A 80 -26.90 -6.44 7.79
C GLY A 80 -27.16 -7.51 6.82
#